data_e383e05e98d7681cf00e9d32655175ab
#
_entry.id   e383e05e98d7681cf00e9d32655175ab
#
_cell.length_a   1.000
_cell.length_b   1.000
_cell.length_c   1.000
_cell.angle_alpha   90.00
_cell.angle_beta   90.00
_cell.angle_gamma   90.00
#
_symmetry.space_group_name_H-M   'P 1'
#
loop_
_entity.id
_entity.type
_entity.pdbx_description
1 polymer ?
#
loop_
_entity_poly.entity_id
_entity_poly.type
_entity_poly.pdbx_seq_one_letter_code
_entity_poly.pdbx_strand_id
1 'polypeptide(L)'
;SSCGRSMIFGSAKTVEQYRGNPGVQVHGPGFSKIIFGDDCVDNWEDHLDFMVESIAVNSGRGCINTSAIYASRHTMAIAEALSARLGPIDVKPPQDADAKLAAFTVPGVAKAIWEQIEGHMSATGVSHATEPYGARFVEGERCGWLRPMVVHCKSPDPEIARAEYMFPFVNVIECPQNKMLHSIGPTLVCSAVTDNADFQQQLINATHIDRLNLGPIPTTKLDWLQPHEGNIIDFLYRSRALQVEVTESVGA
;
A
#
# COMPACT_ATOMS: atom_id res chain seq x y z
N SER A 1 -7.92 -24.74 -17.29
CA SER A 1 -7.31 -23.49 -17.73
C SER A 1 -6.50 -23.75 -18.99
N SER A 2 -6.68 -22.92 -20.02
CA SER A 2 -5.94 -23.02 -21.29
C SER A 2 -4.58 -22.30 -21.24
N CYS A 3 -4.25 -21.66 -20.11
CA CYS A 3 -2.98 -20.95 -19.91
C CYS A 3 -2.02 -21.79 -19.08
N GLY A 4 -0.77 -21.90 -19.52
CA GLY A 4 0.29 -22.61 -18.81
C GLY A 4 0.81 -21.86 -17.57
N ARG A 5 0.66 -20.52 -17.54
CA ARG A 5 1.04 -19.63 -16.42
C ARG A 5 0.05 -18.51 -16.29
N SER A 6 -0.13 -18.03 -15.05
CA SER A 6 -1.09 -16.99 -14.72
C SER A 6 -0.55 -16.07 -13.63
N MET A 7 -0.98 -14.81 -13.64
CA MET A 7 -0.78 -13.87 -12.54
C MET A 7 -2.12 -13.59 -11.88
N ILE A 8 -2.14 -13.55 -10.56
CA ILE A 8 -3.35 -13.29 -9.78
C ILE A 8 -3.07 -12.16 -8.79
N PHE A 9 -3.89 -11.11 -8.88
CA PHE A 9 -3.92 -10.01 -7.95
C PHE A 9 -5.14 -10.13 -7.05
N GLY A 10 -4.99 -9.90 -5.76
CA GLY A 10 -6.14 -9.99 -4.87
C GLY A 10 -5.82 -9.82 -3.39
N SER A 11 -6.86 -9.95 -2.56
CA SER A 11 -6.71 -9.94 -1.11
C SER A 11 -5.82 -11.10 -0.63
N ALA A 12 -5.29 -11.01 0.60
CA ALA A 12 -4.52 -12.09 1.21
C ALA A 12 -5.25 -13.45 1.14
N LYS A 13 -6.57 -13.45 1.40
CA LYS A 13 -7.40 -14.67 1.28
C LYS A 13 -7.46 -15.21 -0.14
N THR A 14 -7.50 -14.34 -1.15
CA THR A 14 -7.55 -14.74 -2.56
C THR A 14 -6.22 -15.37 -2.98
N VAL A 15 -5.11 -14.72 -2.70
CA VAL A 15 -3.78 -15.18 -3.16
C VAL A 15 -3.32 -16.43 -2.42
N GLU A 16 -3.74 -16.62 -1.17
CA GLU A 16 -3.39 -17.80 -0.38
C GLU A 16 -3.83 -19.12 -1.04
N GLN A 17 -4.96 -19.12 -1.77
CA GLN A 17 -5.47 -20.28 -2.49
C GLN A 17 -4.52 -20.78 -3.61
N TYR A 18 -3.64 -19.91 -4.08
CA TYR A 18 -2.70 -20.20 -5.17
C TYR A 18 -1.25 -20.29 -4.71
N ARG A 19 -1.00 -20.06 -3.42
CA ARG A 19 0.34 -20.14 -2.84
C ARG A 19 0.93 -21.53 -3.05
N GLY A 20 2.17 -21.58 -3.54
CA GLY A 20 2.85 -22.84 -3.83
C GLY A 20 2.53 -23.46 -5.20
N ASN A 21 1.65 -22.88 -6.01
CA ASN A 21 1.45 -23.30 -7.40
C ASN A 21 2.52 -22.66 -8.31
N PRO A 22 3.47 -23.42 -8.88
CA PRO A 22 4.56 -22.86 -9.68
C PRO A 22 4.10 -22.24 -11.02
N GLY A 23 2.88 -22.55 -11.44
CA GLY A 23 2.23 -21.95 -12.62
C GLY A 23 1.51 -20.63 -12.34
N VAL A 24 1.46 -20.19 -11.08
CA VAL A 24 0.73 -18.98 -10.68
C VAL A 24 1.64 -18.05 -9.88
N GLN A 25 1.82 -16.83 -10.37
CA GLN A 25 2.43 -15.73 -9.61
C GLN A 25 1.32 -14.98 -8.87
N VAL A 26 1.47 -14.85 -7.56
CA VAL A 26 0.46 -14.22 -6.70
C VAL A 26 0.94 -12.85 -6.23
N HIS A 27 0.01 -11.87 -6.30
CA HIS A 27 0.23 -10.48 -5.89
C HIS A 27 -0.87 -10.10 -4.90
N GLY A 28 -0.50 -10.03 -3.63
CA GLY A 28 -1.38 -9.72 -2.50
C GLY A 28 -1.42 -8.23 -2.16
N PRO A 29 -1.89 -7.90 -0.93
CA PRO A 29 -1.78 -6.55 -0.38
C PRO A 29 -0.33 -6.07 -0.35
N GLY A 30 -0.11 -4.78 -0.64
CA GLY A 30 1.24 -4.22 -0.74
C GLY A 30 1.77 -3.68 0.57
N PHE A 31 0.89 -3.20 1.43
CA PHE A 31 1.27 -2.53 2.68
C PHE A 31 2.35 -1.46 2.46
N SER A 32 2.24 -0.72 1.35
CA SER A 32 3.21 0.31 0.97
C SER A 32 3.23 1.46 1.98
N LYS A 33 4.41 2.03 2.23
CA LYS A 33 4.63 2.95 3.34
C LYS A 33 5.52 4.13 2.97
N ILE A 34 5.34 5.20 3.74
CA ILE A 34 6.28 6.32 3.82
C ILE A 34 6.89 6.30 5.22
N ILE A 35 8.19 6.54 5.32
CA ILE A 35 8.88 6.71 6.60
C ILE A 35 9.70 7.99 6.59
N PHE A 36 9.68 8.70 7.71
CA PHE A 36 10.49 9.89 7.95
C PHE A 36 11.61 9.58 8.92
N GLY A 37 12.86 9.81 8.50
CA GLY A 37 14.00 9.82 9.42
C GLY A 37 13.93 10.98 10.40
N ASP A 38 14.58 10.83 11.55
CA ASP A 38 14.64 11.86 12.59
C ASP A 38 15.31 13.14 12.11
N ASP A 39 16.15 13.04 11.09
CA ASP A 39 16.87 14.16 10.44
C ASP A 39 15.98 15.00 9.52
N CYS A 40 14.90 14.44 8.98
CA CYS A 40 14.01 15.11 8.01
C CYS A 40 12.59 15.36 8.55
N VAL A 41 12.19 14.71 9.63
CA VAL A 41 10.81 14.75 10.11
C VAL A 41 10.32 16.14 10.54
N ASP A 42 11.20 17.05 10.92
CA ASP A 42 10.84 18.43 11.32
C ASP A 42 10.41 19.29 10.12
N ASN A 43 10.77 18.89 8.91
CA ASN A 43 10.39 19.56 7.66
C ASN A 43 9.29 18.80 6.90
N TRP A 44 8.47 18.00 7.58
CA TRP A 44 7.44 17.16 6.98
C TRP A 44 6.44 17.94 6.11
N GLU A 45 6.22 19.22 6.39
CA GLU A 45 5.30 20.10 5.65
C GLU A 45 5.69 20.23 4.18
N ASP A 46 6.99 20.27 3.88
CA ASP A 46 7.53 20.34 2.51
C ASP A 46 7.18 19.08 1.68
N HIS A 47 6.75 18.03 2.36
CA HIS A 47 6.46 16.73 1.77
C HIS A 47 4.96 16.40 1.71
N LEU A 48 4.07 17.34 2.01
CA LEU A 48 2.63 17.09 2.10
C LEU A 48 2.05 16.65 0.75
N ASP A 49 2.41 17.30 -0.36
CA ASP A 49 1.91 16.95 -1.69
C ASP A 49 2.36 15.53 -2.11
N PHE A 50 3.59 15.18 -1.83
CA PHE A 50 4.14 13.83 -2.03
C PHE A 50 3.35 12.76 -1.25
N MET A 51 3.00 13.02 0.02
CA MET A 51 2.19 12.12 0.83
C MET A 51 0.77 11.98 0.27
N VAL A 52 0.12 13.09 -0.07
CA VAL A 52 -1.24 13.10 -0.66
C VAL A 52 -1.28 12.33 -1.99
N GLU A 53 -0.30 12.54 -2.87
CA GLU A 53 -0.19 11.80 -4.13
C GLU A 53 -0.06 10.29 -3.89
N SER A 54 0.82 9.89 -2.98
CA SER A 54 1.06 8.49 -2.64
C SER A 54 -0.18 7.78 -2.08
N ILE A 55 -1.08 8.52 -1.41
CA ILE A 55 -2.31 7.97 -0.83
C ILE A 55 -3.46 7.94 -1.85
N ALA A 56 -3.68 9.05 -2.60
CA ALA A 56 -4.94 9.28 -3.28
C ALA A 56 -4.96 8.93 -4.77
N VAL A 57 -3.80 8.81 -5.41
CA VAL A 57 -3.72 8.44 -6.84
C VAL A 57 -4.48 7.15 -7.08
N ASN A 58 -5.18 7.09 -8.22
CA ASN A 58 -6.01 5.95 -8.60
C ASN A 58 -7.06 5.56 -7.52
N SER A 59 -7.61 6.55 -6.81
CA SER A 59 -8.58 6.35 -5.73
C SER A 59 -8.06 5.42 -4.60
N GLY A 60 -6.75 5.41 -4.34
CA GLY A 60 -6.12 4.57 -3.31
C GLY A 60 -6.24 3.06 -3.55
N ARG A 61 -6.44 2.62 -4.80
CA ARG A 61 -6.75 1.21 -5.13
C ARG A 61 -5.57 0.37 -5.58
N GLY A 62 -4.38 0.92 -5.59
CA GLY A 62 -3.17 0.17 -5.93
C GLY A 62 -2.50 -0.43 -4.69
N CYS A 63 -1.88 -1.59 -4.82
CA CYS A 63 -1.00 -2.16 -3.78
C CYS A 63 0.22 -1.26 -3.50
N ILE A 64 0.54 -0.33 -4.41
CA ILE A 64 1.59 0.66 -4.27
C ILE A 64 1.11 1.98 -3.62
N ASN A 65 -0.19 2.16 -3.35
CA ASN A 65 -0.64 3.30 -2.57
C ASN A 65 -0.20 3.18 -1.12
N THR A 66 0.20 4.31 -0.52
CA THR A 66 0.63 4.35 0.87
C THR A 66 -0.52 4.06 1.82
N SER A 67 -0.39 3.00 2.60
CA SER A 67 -1.33 2.60 3.66
C SER A 67 -0.93 3.10 5.05
N ALA A 68 0.35 3.43 5.26
CA ALA A 68 0.85 3.97 6.51
C ALA A 68 2.04 4.91 6.34
N ILE A 69 2.10 5.92 7.20
CA ILE A 69 3.21 6.88 7.33
C ILE A 69 3.76 6.74 8.74
N TYR A 70 5.07 6.50 8.85
CA TYR A 70 5.78 6.36 10.11
C TYR A 70 6.65 7.58 10.35
N ALA A 71 6.53 8.17 11.54
CA ALA A 71 7.36 9.26 12.00
C ALA A 71 7.58 9.17 13.52
N SER A 72 8.70 9.71 14.01
CA SER A 72 9.01 9.67 15.44
C SER A 72 8.31 10.78 16.25
N ARG A 73 7.84 11.81 15.57
CA ARG A 73 7.16 12.99 16.12
C ARG A 73 6.32 13.69 15.05
N HIS A 74 5.58 14.72 15.44
CA HIS A 74 4.67 15.51 14.57
C HIS A 74 3.51 14.71 13.97
N THR A 75 3.30 13.47 14.36
CA THR A 75 2.36 12.55 13.73
C THR A 75 0.92 13.04 13.75
N MET A 76 0.50 13.72 14.82
CA MET A 76 -0.83 14.36 14.88
C MET A 76 -0.93 15.50 13.86
N ALA A 77 0.07 16.38 13.78
CA ALA A 77 0.08 17.50 12.83
C ALA A 77 0.08 17.00 11.37
N ILE A 78 0.85 15.95 11.07
CA ILE A 78 0.83 15.27 9.76
C ILE A 78 -0.57 14.72 9.46
N ALA A 79 -1.22 14.07 10.42
CA ALA A 79 -2.55 13.51 10.25
C ALA A 79 -3.61 14.60 10.01
N GLU A 80 -3.53 15.72 10.74
CA GLU A 80 -4.42 16.87 10.57
C GLU A 80 -4.23 17.54 9.20
N ALA A 81 -2.99 17.75 8.76
CA ALA A 81 -2.68 18.30 7.44
C ALA A 81 -3.15 17.41 6.29
N LEU A 82 -2.94 16.12 6.38
CA LEU A 82 -3.47 15.13 5.43
C LEU A 82 -5.00 15.12 5.44
N SER A 83 -5.59 15.19 6.61
CA SER A 83 -7.05 15.27 6.77
C SER A 83 -7.62 16.52 6.10
N ALA A 84 -6.97 17.66 6.22
CA ALA A 84 -7.39 18.90 5.55
C ALA A 84 -7.34 18.80 4.01
N ARG A 85 -6.39 18.03 3.47
CA ARG A 85 -6.24 17.82 2.01
C ARG A 85 -7.16 16.74 1.46
N LEU A 86 -7.34 15.65 2.18
CA LEU A 86 -8.07 14.46 1.73
C LEU A 86 -9.54 14.47 2.17
N GLY A 87 -9.83 14.98 3.37
CA GLY A 87 -11.17 14.96 3.97
C GLY A 87 -12.28 15.59 3.12
N PRO A 88 -12.03 16.72 2.41
CA PRO A 88 -13.01 17.36 1.54
C PRO A 88 -13.34 16.59 0.25
N ILE A 89 -12.56 15.56 -0.12
CA ILE A 89 -12.80 14.79 -1.34
C ILE A 89 -14.10 14.00 -1.18
N ASP A 90 -15.07 14.27 -2.04
CA ASP A 90 -16.39 13.69 -1.98
C ASP A 90 -16.73 12.85 -3.22
N VAL A 91 -17.78 12.05 -3.08
CA VAL A 91 -18.36 11.27 -4.17
C VAL A 91 -18.96 12.19 -5.21
N LYS A 92 -18.58 11.96 -6.47
CA LYS A 92 -19.11 12.66 -7.62
C LYS A 92 -19.62 11.68 -8.67
N PRO A 93 -20.54 12.09 -9.55
CA PRO A 93 -20.96 11.26 -10.68
C PRO A 93 -19.76 10.80 -11.52
N PRO A 94 -19.77 9.59 -12.08
CA PRO A 94 -18.62 9.07 -12.86
C PRO A 94 -18.29 9.91 -14.11
N GLN A 95 -19.24 10.72 -14.59
CA GLN A 95 -19.08 11.63 -15.74
C GLN A 95 -18.43 12.96 -15.35
N ASP A 96 -18.33 13.27 -14.06
CA ASP A 96 -17.66 14.48 -13.59
C ASP A 96 -16.13 14.31 -13.74
N ALA A 97 -15.50 15.24 -14.44
CA ALA A 97 -14.05 15.24 -14.65
C ALA A 97 -13.25 15.31 -13.35
N ASP A 98 -13.86 15.83 -12.28
CA ASP A 98 -13.26 15.92 -10.95
C ASP A 98 -13.60 14.72 -10.05
N ALA A 99 -14.25 13.68 -10.57
CA ALA A 99 -14.53 12.45 -9.79
C ALA A 99 -13.23 11.75 -9.44
N LYS A 100 -12.88 11.76 -8.14
CA LYS A 100 -11.62 11.20 -7.61
C LYS A 100 -11.82 9.86 -6.89
N LEU A 101 -13.08 9.49 -6.57
CA LEU A 101 -13.38 8.28 -5.82
C LEU A 101 -14.05 7.23 -6.69
N ALA A 102 -13.50 6.03 -6.69
CA ALA A 102 -14.08 4.89 -7.38
C ALA A 102 -15.09 4.15 -6.47
N ALA A 103 -16.21 3.71 -7.05
CA ALA A 103 -17.23 2.94 -6.37
C ALA A 103 -16.77 1.50 -6.07
N PHE A 104 -17.25 0.93 -4.97
CA PHE A 104 -17.26 -0.52 -4.74
C PHE A 104 -18.51 -1.08 -5.41
N THR A 105 -18.33 -1.74 -6.54
CA THR A 105 -19.42 -2.23 -7.39
C THR A 105 -20.08 -3.52 -6.90
N VAL A 106 -19.41 -4.25 -5.99
CA VAL A 106 -20.00 -5.43 -5.35
C VAL A 106 -20.83 -4.95 -4.17
N PRO A 107 -22.14 -5.24 -4.15
CA PRO A 107 -23.04 -4.81 -3.06
C PRO A 107 -22.53 -5.26 -1.69
N GLY A 108 -22.62 -4.36 -0.71
CA GLY A 108 -22.22 -4.62 0.68
C GLY A 108 -20.73 -4.54 0.98
N VAL A 109 -19.82 -4.55 -0.02
CA VAL A 109 -18.37 -4.55 0.23
C VAL A 109 -17.90 -3.26 0.92
N ALA A 110 -18.33 -2.09 0.44
CA ALA A 110 -17.98 -0.82 1.08
C ALA A 110 -18.46 -0.75 2.54
N LYS A 111 -19.67 -1.23 2.79
CA LYS A 111 -20.26 -1.30 4.13
C LYS A 111 -19.46 -2.22 5.04
N ALA A 112 -19.14 -3.43 4.58
CA ALA A 112 -18.36 -4.40 5.36
C ALA A 112 -16.96 -3.88 5.71
N ILE A 113 -16.30 -3.17 4.78
CA ILE A 113 -15.00 -2.52 5.05
C ILE A 113 -15.18 -1.43 6.11
N TRP A 114 -16.22 -0.62 6.00
CA TRP A 114 -16.50 0.45 6.97
C TRP A 114 -16.76 -0.11 8.38
N GLU A 115 -17.60 -1.14 8.50
CA GLU A 115 -17.89 -1.80 9.78
C GLU A 115 -16.63 -2.42 10.41
N GLN A 116 -15.74 -2.97 9.60
CA GLN A 116 -14.43 -3.45 10.07
C GLN A 116 -13.58 -2.30 10.62
N ILE A 117 -13.51 -1.18 9.91
CA ILE A 117 -12.75 0.00 10.36
C ILE A 117 -13.34 0.54 11.66
N GLU A 118 -14.66 0.71 11.75
CA GLU A 118 -15.32 1.19 12.97
C GLU A 118 -15.01 0.32 14.19
N GLY A 119 -14.93 -1.00 14.00
CA GLY A 119 -14.56 -1.93 15.05
C GLY A 119 -13.17 -1.69 15.65
N HIS A 120 -12.26 -1.11 14.88
CA HIS A 120 -10.89 -0.80 15.34
C HIS A 120 -10.75 0.60 15.96
N MET A 121 -11.70 1.52 15.71
CA MET A 121 -11.57 2.92 16.12
C MET A 121 -11.62 3.15 17.64
N SER A 122 -12.14 2.18 18.40
CA SER A 122 -12.17 2.23 19.87
C SER A 122 -10.83 1.85 20.55
N ALA A 123 -9.83 1.45 19.77
CA ALA A 123 -8.54 1.04 20.32
C ALA A 123 -7.78 2.23 20.94
N THR A 124 -7.12 1.97 22.07
CA THR A 124 -6.36 3.00 22.79
C THR A 124 -5.26 3.60 21.90
N GLY A 125 -5.19 4.93 21.85
CA GLY A 125 -4.18 5.64 21.08
C GLY A 125 -4.51 5.78 19.59
N VAL A 126 -5.73 5.40 19.18
CA VAL A 126 -6.26 5.59 17.82
C VAL A 126 -7.20 6.79 17.79
N SER A 127 -7.10 7.62 16.76
CA SER A 127 -8.02 8.74 16.52
C SER A 127 -8.30 8.92 15.03
N HIS A 128 -9.52 9.37 14.73
CA HIS A 128 -10.03 9.59 13.37
C HIS A 128 -9.82 11.05 12.95
N ALA A 129 -8.72 11.35 12.27
CA ALA A 129 -8.39 12.73 11.90
C ALA A 129 -9.39 13.33 10.88
N THR A 130 -10.00 12.51 10.01
CA THR A 130 -11.01 12.97 9.03
C THR A 130 -12.45 13.00 9.58
N GLU A 131 -12.68 12.75 10.86
CA GLU A 131 -14.00 12.83 11.50
C GLU A 131 -14.73 14.16 11.24
N PRO A 132 -14.08 15.34 11.29
CA PRO A 132 -14.73 16.62 11.05
C PRO A 132 -15.38 16.78 9.67
N TYR A 133 -15.00 15.95 8.71
CA TYR A 133 -15.54 15.97 7.34
C TYR A 133 -16.74 15.04 7.15
N GLY A 134 -17.36 14.57 8.23
CA GLY A 134 -18.58 13.77 8.25
C GLY A 134 -18.39 12.29 7.89
N ALA A 135 -19.49 11.60 7.59
CA ALA A 135 -19.51 10.17 7.35
C ALA A 135 -18.58 9.76 6.18
N ARG A 136 -17.78 8.70 6.38
CA ARG A 136 -16.87 8.20 5.34
C ARG A 136 -17.52 7.19 4.41
N PHE A 137 -18.47 6.40 4.89
CA PHE A 137 -19.27 5.50 4.07
C PHE A 137 -20.42 6.25 3.39
N VAL A 138 -20.59 6.01 2.08
CA VAL A 138 -21.70 6.53 1.28
C VAL A 138 -22.35 5.36 0.57
N GLU A 139 -23.64 5.16 0.86
CA GLU A 139 -24.43 4.13 0.21
C GLU A 139 -25.08 4.67 -1.07
N GLY A 140 -25.06 3.87 -2.13
CA GLY A 140 -25.77 4.11 -3.37
C GLY A 140 -26.69 2.96 -3.73
N GLU A 141 -27.52 3.12 -4.75
CA GLU A 141 -28.54 2.13 -5.13
C GLU A 141 -27.94 0.75 -5.49
N ARG A 142 -26.78 0.70 -6.13
CA ARG A 142 -26.14 -0.54 -6.63
C ARG A 142 -24.67 -0.66 -6.27
N CYS A 143 -24.14 0.31 -5.56
CA CYS A 143 -22.72 0.38 -5.19
C CYS A 143 -22.57 1.22 -3.93
N GLY A 144 -21.37 1.20 -3.34
CA GLY A 144 -21.03 2.07 -2.22
C GLY A 144 -19.69 2.74 -2.43
N TRP A 145 -19.43 3.79 -1.68
CA TRP A 145 -18.14 4.48 -1.68
C TRP A 145 -17.61 4.62 -0.27
N LEU A 146 -16.29 4.72 -0.18
CA LEU A 146 -15.60 5.17 1.01
C LEU A 146 -14.84 6.46 0.68
N ARG A 147 -15.19 7.54 1.40
CA ARG A 147 -14.46 8.79 1.35
C ARG A 147 -13.11 8.64 2.02
N PRO A 148 -12.09 9.43 1.64
CA PRO A 148 -10.75 9.33 2.19
C PRO A 148 -10.75 9.33 3.72
N MET A 149 -9.92 8.51 4.31
CA MET A 149 -9.81 8.39 5.75
C MET A 149 -8.36 8.47 6.20
N VAL A 150 -8.11 9.33 7.18
CA VAL A 150 -6.83 9.47 7.86
C VAL A 150 -7.00 9.07 9.31
N VAL A 151 -6.21 8.12 9.75
CA VAL A 151 -6.20 7.62 11.14
C VAL A 151 -4.85 7.97 11.76
N HIS A 152 -4.87 8.50 12.96
CA HIS A 152 -3.66 8.70 13.76
C HIS A 152 -3.52 7.59 14.79
N CYS A 153 -2.34 7.00 14.90
CA CYS A 153 -1.99 5.96 15.88
C CYS A 153 -0.77 6.40 16.71
N LYS A 154 -0.90 6.42 18.02
CA LYS A 154 0.20 6.77 18.96
C LYS A 154 1.28 5.69 19.05
N SER A 155 1.07 4.53 18.46
CA SER A 155 2.04 3.45 18.35
C SER A 155 1.68 2.52 17.18
N PRO A 156 2.56 1.61 16.74
CA PRO A 156 2.25 0.59 15.74
C PRO A 156 1.46 -0.61 16.28
N ASP A 157 1.10 -0.63 17.58
CA ASP A 157 0.48 -1.80 18.21
C ASP A 157 -0.98 -2.05 17.81
N PRO A 158 -1.87 -1.01 17.68
CA PRO A 158 -3.24 -1.24 17.27
C PRO A 158 -3.34 -1.98 15.94
N GLU A 159 -4.31 -2.86 15.80
CA GLU A 159 -4.49 -3.68 14.59
C GLU A 159 -4.69 -2.80 13.34
N ILE A 160 -5.42 -1.70 13.48
CA ILE A 160 -5.65 -0.76 12.37
C ILE A 160 -4.36 -0.12 11.84
N ALA A 161 -3.32 0.05 12.67
CA ALA A 161 -2.03 0.59 12.25
C ALA A 161 -1.35 -0.27 11.15
N ARG A 162 -1.74 -1.54 11.04
CA ARG A 162 -1.24 -2.49 10.05
C ARG A 162 -2.24 -2.80 8.95
N ALA A 163 -3.38 -2.09 8.93
CA ALA A 163 -4.42 -2.32 7.94
C ALA A 163 -4.11 -1.62 6.62
N GLU A 164 -4.54 -2.26 5.53
CA GLU A 164 -4.58 -1.69 4.19
C GLU A 164 -5.99 -1.89 3.62
N TYR A 165 -6.54 -0.85 3.02
CA TYR A 165 -7.84 -0.90 2.37
C TYR A 165 -7.75 -0.28 0.98
N MET A 166 -8.59 -0.79 0.05
CA MET A 166 -8.60 -0.38 -1.35
C MET A 166 -9.43 0.89 -1.59
N PHE A 167 -9.12 1.95 -0.86
CA PHE A 167 -9.60 3.32 -1.03
C PHE A 167 -8.56 4.28 -0.39
N PRO A 168 -8.66 5.62 -0.55
CA PRO A 168 -7.68 6.53 0.04
C PRO A 168 -7.73 6.46 1.58
N PHE A 169 -7.00 5.52 2.13
CA PHE A 169 -6.90 5.21 3.56
C PHE A 169 -5.44 5.25 3.98
N VAL A 170 -5.15 5.93 5.07
CA VAL A 170 -3.79 6.00 5.61
C VAL A 170 -3.78 6.06 7.12
N ASN A 171 -2.86 5.33 7.72
CA ASN A 171 -2.50 5.44 9.12
C ASN A 171 -1.26 6.32 9.27
N VAL A 172 -1.30 7.33 10.14
CA VAL A 172 -0.13 8.11 10.56
C VAL A 172 0.29 7.63 11.93
N ILE A 173 1.48 7.03 12.02
CA ILE A 173 1.88 6.21 13.16
C ILE A 173 3.11 6.82 13.82
N GLU A 174 3.00 7.05 15.13
CA GLU A 174 4.15 7.45 15.93
C GLU A 174 5.01 6.22 16.25
N CYS A 175 6.28 6.27 15.82
CA CYS A 175 7.22 5.19 16.02
C CYS A 175 8.64 5.74 16.10
N PRO A 176 9.42 5.46 17.16
CA PRO A 176 10.83 5.83 17.20
C PRO A 176 11.61 5.24 16.03
N GLN A 177 12.52 6.01 15.43
CA GLN A 177 13.25 5.61 14.23
C GLN A 177 13.92 4.23 14.36
N ASN A 178 14.53 3.95 15.50
CA ASN A 178 15.20 2.67 15.78
C ASN A 178 14.26 1.44 15.83
N LYS A 179 12.94 1.66 15.84
CA LYS A 179 11.91 0.60 15.79
C LYS A 179 11.19 0.54 14.44
N MET A 180 11.32 1.57 13.59
CA MET A 180 10.53 1.67 12.35
C MET A 180 10.69 0.45 11.47
N LEU A 181 11.93 0.04 11.14
CA LEU A 181 12.19 -1.09 10.25
C LEU A 181 11.56 -2.40 10.74
N HIS A 182 11.54 -2.63 12.05
CA HIS A 182 10.87 -3.80 12.61
C HIS A 182 9.34 -3.66 12.53
N SER A 183 8.82 -2.43 12.74
CA SER A 183 7.37 -2.18 12.86
C SER A 183 6.66 -2.15 11.51
N ILE A 184 7.35 -1.76 10.43
CA ILE A 184 6.72 -1.68 9.10
C ILE A 184 6.34 -3.05 8.53
N GLY A 185 7.04 -4.13 8.91
CA GLY A 185 6.81 -5.47 8.38
C GLY A 185 7.01 -5.58 6.86
N PRO A 186 6.51 -6.64 6.22
CA PRO A 186 6.58 -6.79 4.77
C PRO A 186 5.95 -5.59 4.06
N THR A 187 6.68 -5.03 3.10
CA THR A 187 6.33 -3.77 2.47
C THR A 187 6.71 -3.80 0.98
N LEU A 188 5.73 -3.67 0.10
CA LEU A 188 5.93 -3.71 -1.35
C LEU A 188 6.73 -2.48 -1.81
N VAL A 189 6.32 -1.28 -1.40
CA VAL A 189 7.04 -0.03 -1.71
C VAL A 189 7.22 0.77 -0.41
N CYS A 190 8.45 1.11 -0.11
CA CYS A 190 8.80 2.02 0.97
C CYS A 190 9.47 3.27 0.39
N SER A 191 8.90 4.45 0.66
CA SER A 191 9.55 5.73 0.38
C SER A 191 10.08 6.31 1.69
N ALA A 192 11.40 6.42 1.80
CA ALA A 192 12.09 6.89 3.01
C ALA A 192 12.64 8.30 2.79
N VAL A 193 12.15 9.25 3.56
CA VAL A 193 12.62 10.63 3.57
C VAL A 193 13.66 10.76 4.68
N THR A 194 14.92 10.63 4.32
CA THR A 194 16.07 10.73 5.23
C THR A 194 17.37 10.94 4.46
N ASP A 195 18.24 11.78 4.98
CA ASP A 195 19.61 12.00 4.52
C ASP A 195 20.64 11.29 5.43
N ASN A 196 20.18 10.64 6.49
CA ASN A 196 21.04 9.90 7.41
C ASN A 196 21.59 8.63 6.75
N ALA A 197 22.88 8.61 6.47
CA ALA A 197 23.54 7.53 5.75
C ALA A 197 23.43 6.17 6.46
N ASP A 198 23.50 6.15 7.79
CA ASP A 198 23.39 4.90 8.57
C ASP A 198 21.97 4.33 8.49
N PHE A 199 20.96 5.19 8.54
CA PHE A 199 19.56 4.77 8.41
C PHE A 199 19.26 4.32 6.97
N GLN A 200 19.77 5.03 5.95
CA GLN A 200 19.69 4.60 4.55
C GLN A 200 20.31 3.22 4.35
N GLN A 201 21.48 2.96 4.96
CA GLN A 201 22.13 1.66 4.86
C GLN A 201 21.33 0.53 5.53
N GLN A 202 20.67 0.82 6.65
CA GLN A 202 19.76 -0.13 7.30
C GLN A 202 18.56 -0.46 6.39
N LEU A 203 18.00 0.56 5.72
CA LEU A 203 16.91 0.39 4.77
C LEU A 203 17.31 -0.44 3.56
N ILE A 204 18.49 -0.17 2.98
CA ILE A 204 19.03 -0.94 1.85
C ILE A 204 19.22 -2.42 2.21
N ASN A 205 19.58 -2.70 3.45
CA ASN A 205 19.79 -4.07 3.93
C ASN A 205 18.47 -4.76 4.38
N ALA A 206 17.35 -4.05 4.41
CA ALA A 206 16.06 -4.59 4.85
C ALA A 206 15.44 -5.50 3.77
N THR A 207 15.45 -6.81 4.00
CA THR A 207 15.00 -7.82 3.03
C THR A 207 13.48 -7.97 2.92
N HIS A 208 12.73 -7.25 3.75
CA HIS A 208 11.25 -7.25 3.76
C HIS A 208 10.64 -6.04 3.03
N ILE A 209 11.47 -5.26 2.34
CA ILE A 209 11.08 -4.16 1.45
C ILE A 209 11.41 -4.58 0.02
N ASP A 210 10.37 -4.73 -0.83
CA ASP A 210 10.58 -5.18 -2.21
C ASP A 210 11.08 -4.05 -3.10
N ARG A 211 10.58 -2.81 -2.88
CA ARG A 211 11.04 -1.61 -3.55
C ARG A 211 11.32 -0.51 -2.53
N LEU A 212 12.54 -0.01 -2.54
CA LEU A 212 12.96 1.11 -1.72
C LEU A 212 13.16 2.37 -2.58
N ASN A 213 12.50 3.46 -2.23
CA ASN A 213 12.76 4.79 -2.74
C ASN A 213 13.47 5.59 -1.63
N LEU A 214 14.63 6.15 -1.90
CA LEU A 214 15.31 7.09 -1.01
C LEU A 214 14.98 8.51 -1.47
N GLY A 215 14.38 9.30 -0.58
CA GLY A 215 13.85 10.64 -0.82
C GLY A 215 12.34 10.67 -1.05
N PRO A 216 11.76 11.87 -1.30
CA PRO A 216 10.33 12.10 -1.45
C PRO A 216 9.80 11.67 -2.83
N ILE A 217 9.95 10.40 -3.16
CA ILE A 217 9.45 9.80 -4.38
C ILE A 217 8.11 9.15 -4.06
N PRO A 218 6.99 9.53 -4.73
CA PRO A 218 5.70 8.91 -4.51
C PRO A 218 5.76 7.38 -4.62
N THR A 219 5.14 6.68 -3.67
CA THR A 219 5.12 5.20 -3.70
C THR A 219 4.44 4.66 -4.96
N THR A 220 3.57 5.47 -5.55
CA THR A 220 2.84 5.17 -6.79
C THR A 220 3.66 5.40 -8.07
N LYS A 221 4.85 6.01 -7.97
CA LYS A 221 5.73 6.26 -9.11
C LYS A 221 6.49 4.99 -9.48
N LEU A 222 6.14 4.39 -10.62
CA LEU A 222 6.80 3.20 -11.15
C LEU A 222 8.01 3.55 -12.01
N ASP A 223 9.07 2.75 -11.86
CA ASP A 223 10.16 2.66 -12.82
C ASP A 223 10.10 1.28 -13.49
N TRP A 224 9.79 1.27 -14.80
CA TRP A 224 9.64 0.03 -15.56
C TRP A 224 10.96 -0.75 -15.74
N LEU A 225 12.10 -0.10 -15.53
CA LEU A 225 13.42 -0.75 -15.55
C LEU A 225 13.74 -1.44 -14.22
N GLN A 226 13.00 -1.09 -13.15
CA GLN A 226 13.18 -1.64 -11.80
C GLN A 226 11.82 -2.06 -11.22
N PRO A 227 11.15 -3.04 -11.81
CA PRO A 227 9.84 -3.49 -11.35
C PRO A 227 9.97 -4.19 -9.99
N HIS A 228 9.14 -3.78 -9.01
CA HIS A 228 9.17 -4.33 -7.66
C HIS A 228 8.59 -5.76 -7.55
N GLU A 229 7.82 -6.19 -8.54
CA GLU A 229 7.20 -7.53 -8.59
C GLU A 229 7.92 -8.49 -9.56
N GLY A 230 9.11 -8.12 -10.00
CA GLY A 230 9.87 -8.88 -10.99
C GLY A 230 9.38 -8.65 -12.42
N ASN A 231 10.05 -9.30 -13.37
CA ASN A 231 9.75 -9.16 -14.78
C ASN A 231 8.62 -10.12 -15.19
N ILE A 232 7.47 -9.55 -15.57
CA ILE A 232 6.30 -10.30 -16.04
C ILE A 232 6.65 -11.23 -17.21
N ILE A 233 7.48 -10.77 -18.14
CA ILE A 233 7.90 -11.53 -19.32
C ILE A 233 8.68 -12.76 -18.90
N ASP A 234 9.63 -12.62 -17.97
CA ASP A 234 10.43 -13.74 -17.47
C ASP A 234 9.59 -14.82 -16.82
N PHE A 235 8.53 -14.43 -16.12
CA PHE A 235 7.62 -15.39 -15.53
C PHE A 235 6.71 -16.07 -16.58
N LEU A 236 6.02 -15.28 -17.41
CA LEU A 236 5.02 -15.80 -18.34
C LEU A 236 5.63 -16.62 -19.47
N TYR A 237 6.84 -16.27 -19.93
CA TYR A 237 7.54 -16.90 -21.05
C TYR A 237 8.75 -17.74 -20.63
N ARG A 238 8.86 -18.08 -19.36
CA ARG A 238 9.94 -18.91 -18.85
C ARG A 238 10.03 -20.22 -19.62
N SER A 239 11.18 -20.47 -20.26
CA SER A 239 11.44 -21.69 -21.00
C SER A 239 11.91 -22.83 -20.07
N ARG A 240 11.67 -24.07 -20.51
CA ARG A 240 12.19 -25.26 -19.84
C ARG A 240 13.62 -25.54 -20.36
N ALA A 241 14.54 -25.85 -19.48
CA ALA A 241 15.76 -26.52 -19.86
C ALA A 241 15.45 -27.99 -20.22
N LEU A 242 15.88 -28.45 -21.38
CA LEU A 242 15.72 -29.81 -21.85
C LEU A 242 17.09 -30.37 -22.23
N GLN A 243 17.41 -31.51 -21.67
CA GLN A 243 18.55 -32.32 -22.10
C GLN A 243 18.05 -33.70 -22.52
N VAL A 244 18.53 -34.18 -23.66
CA VAL A 244 18.19 -35.50 -24.18
C VAL A 244 19.49 -36.23 -24.39
N GLU A 245 19.61 -37.45 -23.83
CA GLU A 245 20.72 -38.34 -24.11
C GLU A 245 20.55 -38.88 -25.53
N VAL A 246 21.53 -38.57 -26.38
CA VAL A 246 21.58 -39.12 -27.73
C VAL A 246 22.24 -40.52 -27.62
N THR A 247 21.46 -41.58 -27.62
CA THR A 247 22.03 -42.92 -27.80
C THR A 247 22.42 -43.05 -29.27
N GLU A 248 23.72 -43.11 -29.57
CA GLU A 248 24.16 -43.54 -30.87
C GLU A 248 23.64 -44.96 -31.11
N SER A 249 22.76 -45.12 -32.10
CA SER A 249 22.43 -46.43 -32.60
C SER A 249 23.67 -47.01 -33.24
N VAL A 250 24.36 -47.92 -32.56
CA VAL A 250 25.40 -48.74 -33.18
C VAL A 250 24.71 -49.54 -34.28
N GLY A 251 24.86 -49.02 -35.51
CA GLY A 251 24.39 -49.72 -36.69
C GLY A 251 25.13 -51.04 -36.82
N ALA A 252 24.36 -52.13 -36.86
CA ALA A 252 24.83 -53.45 -37.26
C ALA A 252 24.93 -53.53 -38.78
#